data_6ed9fb2d87b9bf44960c117610af3123
#
_entry.id   6ed9fb2d87b9bf44960c117610af3123
#
_cell.length_a   1.000
_cell.length_b   1.000
_cell.length_c   1.000
_cell.angle_alpha   90.00
_cell.angle_beta   90.00
_cell.angle_gamma   90.00
#
_symmetry.space_group_name_H-M   'P 1'
#
loop_
_entity.id
_entity.type
_entity.pdbx_description
1 polymer ?
#
loop_
_entity_poly.entity_id
_entity_poly.type
_entity_poly.pdbx_seq_one_letter_code
_entity_poly.pdbx_strand_id
1 'polypeptide(L)'
;METIFHSLNNAWQLLLRESKANPGLPFLIILSCSIPMGFAISNIAMVLFFGASFLSLRNQKLKLERYFLVPIVLFIWIVISIIWTEDYSKTLRGITKMLPFLLLPLPFLMGYSITKLQRDFLLKCYAYSMFGFAIFYLLKAIFRFFISGNIDVFFYHELVTFELNAIYVSVFFVLAFFILLQQKKSFINTVGCFTLLILLLLLSSKNAVVVFGLLFLVYMFRNRDRIVLNSKMRWIGIVSIVLILAASIHFTKRYSDEITVQRSKFENPQKDSVNPDGTHNVSLYEAWNNEKFTQNDYFTGISLRVYLVRVFKEMVQERDRWYLGTGYYATDNYLEKSVEQKGMYPEYNRFNFHNQYIQIFAELGILGFALLILLLFRTLYISLKTKDFTTFVFSILMISLFLTESFFHRQRGVLFFVLFYCVLYVKKEVRPQK
;
A
#
# COMPACT_ATOMS: atom_id res chain seq x y z
N MET A 1 -2.39 25.73 -25.32
CA MET A 1 -1.64 24.60 -25.88
C MET A 1 -0.12 24.83 -25.79
N GLU A 2 0.42 25.97 -26.17
CA GLU A 2 1.87 26.28 -26.11
C GLU A 2 2.50 26.09 -24.74
N THR A 3 1.84 26.51 -23.67
CA THR A 3 2.37 26.34 -22.29
C THR A 3 2.52 24.90 -21.86
N ILE A 4 1.64 24.01 -22.31
CA ILE A 4 1.69 22.56 -22.00
C ILE A 4 2.83 21.93 -22.81
N PHE A 5 2.92 22.25 -24.09
CA PHE A 5 3.98 21.75 -24.97
C PHE A 5 5.37 22.15 -24.48
N HIS A 6 5.53 23.42 -24.09
CA HIS A 6 6.77 23.93 -23.51
C HIS A 6 7.13 23.21 -22.17
N SER A 7 6.14 22.95 -21.33
CA SER A 7 6.35 22.21 -20.09
C SER A 7 6.77 20.75 -20.32
N LEU A 8 6.18 20.08 -21.31
CA LEU A 8 6.55 18.71 -21.69
C LEU A 8 7.96 18.65 -22.31
N ASN A 9 8.31 19.60 -23.16
CA ASN A 9 9.64 19.68 -23.74
C ASN A 9 10.71 19.90 -22.66
N ASN A 10 10.46 20.80 -21.71
CA ASN A 10 11.37 21.03 -20.58
C ASN A 10 11.53 19.78 -19.71
N ALA A 11 10.45 19.03 -19.46
CA ALA A 11 10.51 17.78 -18.71
C ALA A 11 11.31 16.71 -19.47
N TRP A 12 11.15 16.63 -20.80
CA TRP A 12 11.91 15.73 -21.66
C TRP A 12 13.40 16.05 -21.68
N GLN A 13 13.76 17.33 -21.85
CA GLN A 13 15.16 17.79 -21.81
C GLN A 13 15.80 17.51 -20.44
N LEU A 14 15.04 17.71 -19.34
CA LEU A 14 15.49 17.36 -18.01
C LEU A 14 15.74 15.86 -17.88
N LEU A 15 14.81 15.03 -18.36
CA LEU A 15 14.97 13.57 -18.35
C LEU A 15 16.24 13.15 -19.10
N LEU A 16 16.44 13.64 -20.31
CA LEU A 16 17.62 13.31 -21.12
C LEU A 16 18.92 13.71 -20.43
N ARG A 17 18.97 14.91 -19.85
CA ARG A 17 20.14 15.41 -19.14
C ARG A 17 20.45 14.56 -17.91
N GLU A 18 19.45 14.32 -17.06
CA GLU A 18 19.62 13.57 -15.81
C GLU A 18 19.88 12.08 -16.07
N SER A 19 19.35 11.52 -17.17
CA SER A 19 19.61 10.13 -17.57
C SER A 19 21.05 9.90 -18.02
N LYS A 20 21.68 10.91 -18.66
CA LYS A 20 23.11 10.84 -19.00
C LYS A 20 23.99 10.82 -17.74
N ALA A 21 23.60 11.58 -16.71
CA ALA A 21 24.29 11.60 -15.44
C ALA A 21 24.00 10.37 -14.57
N ASN A 22 22.81 9.81 -14.70
CA ASN A 22 22.32 8.67 -13.90
C ASN A 22 21.52 7.69 -14.77
N PRO A 23 22.17 6.69 -15.40
CA PRO A 23 21.52 5.72 -16.30
C PRO A 23 20.41 4.88 -15.66
N GLY A 24 20.41 4.71 -14.33
CA GLY A 24 19.35 4.00 -13.62
C GLY A 24 18.06 4.80 -13.44
N LEU A 25 18.11 6.14 -13.53
CA LEU A 25 16.97 7.01 -13.26
C LEU A 25 15.76 6.77 -14.17
N PRO A 26 15.89 6.62 -15.49
CA PRO A 26 14.74 6.37 -16.38
C PRO A 26 13.98 5.11 -15.98
N PHE A 27 14.68 4.06 -15.62
CA PHE A 27 14.05 2.79 -15.24
C PHE A 27 13.35 2.88 -13.89
N LEU A 28 13.87 3.66 -12.92
CA LEU A 28 13.14 3.98 -11.69
C LEU A 28 11.86 4.76 -11.96
N ILE A 29 11.89 5.71 -12.91
CA ILE A 29 10.71 6.46 -13.31
C ILE A 29 9.68 5.53 -13.96
N ILE A 30 10.08 4.71 -14.94
CA ILE A 30 9.20 3.73 -15.58
C ILE A 30 8.62 2.78 -14.52
N LEU A 31 9.45 2.28 -13.61
CA LEU A 31 9.03 1.40 -12.54
C LEU A 31 7.98 2.05 -11.65
N SER A 32 8.19 3.30 -11.24
CA SER A 32 7.24 4.02 -10.39
C SER A 32 5.91 4.31 -11.10
N CYS A 33 5.96 4.62 -12.39
CA CYS A 33 4.76 4.90 -13.20
C CYS A 33 3.98 3.63 -13.57
N SER A 34 4.65 2.48 -13.65
CA SER A 34 4.04 1.22 -14.09
C SER A 34 3.41 0.39 -12.96
N ILE A 35 3.46 0.85 -11.70
CA ILE A 35 2.91 0.10 -10.54
C ILE A 35 1.47 -0.37 -10.75
N PRO A 36 0.53 0.43 -11.32
CA PRO A 36 -0.83 -0.03 -11.60
C PRO A 36 -0.96 -0.88 -12.88
N MET A 37 0.12 -1.06 -13.63
CA MET A 37 0.12 -1.85 -14.87
C MET A 37 0.34 -3.34 -14.60
N GLY A 38 0.37 -4.15 -15.66
CA GLY A 38 0.74 -5.57 -15.58
C GLY A 38 2.16 -5.78 -15.06
N PHE A 39 2.39 -6.91 -14.41
CA PHE A 39 3.67 -7.25 -13.76
C PHE A 39 4.88 -7.23 -14.69
N ALA A 40 4.68 -7.56 -15.99
CA ALA A 40 5.76 -7.67 -16.96
C ALA A 40 6.56 -6.36 -17.09
N ILE A 41 5.85 -5.22 -17.23
CA ILE A 41 6.49 -3.89 -17.40
C ILE A 41 7.31 -3.54 -16.16
N SER A 42 6.73 -3.72 -14.98
CA SER A 42 7.40 -3.42 -13.71
C SER A 42 8.62 -4.32 -13.48
N ASN A 43 8.51 -5.63 -13.80
CA ASN A 43 9.62 -6.56 -13.63
C ASN A 43 10.77 -6.25 -14.61
N ILE A 44 10.45 -5.96 -15.88
CA ILE A 44 11.45 -5.55 -16.88
C ILE A 44 12.15 -4.25 -16.44
N ALA A 45 11.37 -3.24 -16.01
CA ALA A 45 11.93 -1.98 -15.54
C ALA A 45 12.83 -2.17 -14.32
N MET A 46 12.47 -3.07 -13.39
CA MET A 46 13.29 -3.39 -12.21
C MET A 46 14.61 -4.06 -12.60
N VAL A 47 14.59 -5.03 -13.50
CA VAL A 47 15.81 -5.70 -13.97
C VAL A 47 16.72 -4.73 -14.73
N LEU A 48 16.15 -3.89 -15.60
CA LEU A 48 16.90 -2.86 -16.32
C LEU A 48 17.47 -1.80 -15.36
N PHE A 49 16.72 -1.39 -14.32
CA PHE A 49 17.24 -0.54 -13.27
C PHE A 49 18.45 -1.20 -12.58
N PHE A 50 18.29 -2.46 -12.18
CA PHE A 50 19.37 -3.19 -11.52
C PHE A 50 20.63 -3.21 -12.38
N GLY A 51 20.54 -3.59 -13.65
CA GLY A 51 21.69 -3.57 -14.59
C GLY A 51 22.27 -2.19 -14.82
N ALA A 52 21.41 -1.18 -15.09
CA ALA A 52 21.86 0.18 -15.38
C ALA A 52 22.50 0.89 -14.18
N SER A 53 22.08 0.53 -12.95
CA SER A 53 22.67 1.09 -11.71
C SER A 53 24.15 0.73 -11.56
N PHE A 54 24.58 -0.44 -12.03
CA PHE A 54 26.00 -0.82 -12.01
C PHE A 54 26.85 0.00 -12.98
N LEU A 55 26.28 0.47 -14.10
CA LEU A 55 26.97 1.42 -14.99
C LEU A 55 27.26 2.74 -14.27
N SER A 56 26.34 3.19 -13.40
CA SER A 56 26.55 4.38 -12.57
C SER A 56 27.59 4.14 -11.47
N LEU A 57 27.74 2.91 -10.98
CA LEU A 57 28.70 2.56 -9.89
C LEU A 57 30.12 2.31 -10.41
N ARG A 58 30.29 2.01 -11.70
CA ARG A 58 31.59 1.60 -12.29
C ARG A 58 32.75 2.53 -11.97
N ASN A 59 32.49 3.83 -11.90
CA ASN A 59 33.51 4.86 -11.67
C ASN A 59 33.46 5.46 -10.25
N GLN A 60 32.71 4.88 -9.35
CA GLN A 60 32.53 5.39 -7.97
C GLN A 60 33.19 4.45 -6.97
N LYS A 61 33.76 4.99 -5.89
CA LYS A 61 34.19 4.18 -4.75
C LYS A 61 32.95 3.58 -4.08
N LEU A 62 32.94 2.27 -3.90
CA LEU A 62 31.87 1.57 -3.17
C LEU A 62 31.70 2.20 -1.78
N LYS A 63 30.50 2.66 -1.51
CA LYS A 63 30.17 3.30 -0.24
C LYS A 63 28.93 2.65 0.33
N LEU A 64 29.12 1.81 1.33
CA LEU A 64 28.02 1.07 1.95
C LEU A 64 27.07 2.00 2.72
N GLU A 65 25.84 2.12 2.22
CA GLU A 65 24.77 2.89 2.85
C GLU A 65 23.90 1.96 3.72
N ARG A 66 24.25 1.87 5.00
CA ARG A 66 23.63 0.93 5.98
C ARG A 66 22.09 1.03 6.08
N TYR A 67 21.49 2.10 5.58
CA TYR A 67 20.02 2.23 5.53
C TYR A 67 19.38 1.10 4.73
N PHE A 68 19.98 0.72 3.61
CA PHE A 68 19.44 -0.28 2.70
C PHE A 68 19.79 -1.73 3.08
N LEU A 69 20.48 -1.95 4.19
CA LEU A 69 20.81 -3.28 4.66
C LEU A 69 19.58 -4.03 5.17
N VAL A 70 18.65 -3.35 5.86
CA VAL A 70 17.52 -4.00 6.53
C VAL A 70 16.58 -4.72 5.55
N PRO A 71 16.16 -4.14 4.41
CA PRO A 71 15.35 -4.87 3.44
C PRO A 71 16.08 -6.10 2.87
N ILE A 72 17.40 -6.02 2.65
CA ILE A 72 18.19 -7.15 2.14
C ILE A 72 18.28 -8.26 3.21
N VAL A 73 18.50 -7.92 4.47
CA VAL A 73 18.50 -8.90 5.58
C VAL A 73 17.13 -9.57 5.71
N LEU A 74 16.05 -8.82 5.56
CA LEU A 74 14.71 -9.42 5.54
C LEU A 74 14.56 -10.40 4.37
N PHE A 75 15.02 -10.04 3.16
CA PHE A 75 15.01 -10.96 2.02
C PHE A 75 15.83 -12.22 2.28
N ILE A 76 17.04 -12.10 2.84
CA ILE A 76 17.89 -13.24 3.20
C ILE A 76 17.16 -14.13 4.22
N TRP A 77 16.50 -13.55 5.22
CA TRP A 77 15.75 -14.30 6.22
C TRP A 77 14.55 -15.05 5.60
N ILE A 78 13.86 -14.43 4.63
CA ILE A 78 12.82 -15.08 3.83
C ILE A 78 13.39 -16.27 3.06
N VAL A 79 14.56 -16.13 2.42
CA VAL A 79 15.20 -17.24 1.69
C VAL A 79 15.61 -18.36 2.64
N ILE A 80 16.20 -18.02 3.78
CA ILE A 80 16.62 -19.03 4.78
C ILE A 80 15.40 -19.78 5.34
N SER A 81 14.21 -19.16 5.39
CA SER A 81 12.99 -19.81 5.89
C SER A 81 12.58 -21.07 5.12
N ILE A 82 13.14 -21.27 3.91
CA ILE A 82 12.95 -22.50 3.12
C ILE A 82 13.47 -23.75 3.84
N ILE A 83 14.41 -23.61 4.79
CA ILE A 83 15.02 -24.72 5.52
C ILE A 83 14.02 -25.38 6.48
N TRP A 84 13.09 -24.58 7.05
CA TRP A 84 12.11 -25.08 8.04
C TRP A 84 10.66 -24.92 7.58
N THR A 85 10.44 -24.57 6.31
CA THR A 85 9.09 -24.32 5.81
C THR A 85 8.22 -25.55 5.85
N GLU A 86 6.93 -25.35 6.12
CA GLU A 86 5.91 -26.38 6.07
C GLU A 86 5.36 -26.63 4.67
N ASP A 87 5.63 -25.72 3.72
CA ASP A 87 5.24 -25.86 2.31
C ASP A 87 6.34 -25.30 1.39
N TYR A 88 7.20 -26.18 0.93
CA TYR A 88 8.32 -25.81 0.07
C TYR A 88 7.87 -25.10 -1.23
N SER A 89 6.82 -25.63 -1.86
CA SER A 89 6.33 -25.09 -3.14
C SER A 89 5.76 -23.67 -2.99
N LYS A 90 4.98 -23.42 -1.93
CA LYS A 90 4.42 -22.10 -1.65
C LYS A 90 5.54 -21.12 -1.26
N THR A 91 6.47 -21.53 -0.43
CA THR A 91 7.62 -20.69 -0.01
C THR A 91 8.47 -20.28 -1.22
N LEU A 92 8.79 -21.20 -2.12
CA LEU A 92 9.58 -20.89 -3.31
C LEU A 92 8.86 -19.85 -4.21
N ARG A 93 7.55 -20.02 -4.42
CA ARG A 93 6.73 -19.02 -5.12
C ARG A 93 6.66 -17.68 -4.39
N GLY A 94 6.61 -17.70 -3.06
CA GLY A 94 6.65 -16.52 -2.23
C GLY A 94 7.97 -15.76 -2.38
N ILE A 95 9.11 -16.45 -2.32
CA ILE A 95 10.45 -15.86 -2.47
C ILE A 95 10.58 -15.10 -3.80
N THR A 96 10.04 -15.61 -4.91
CA THR A 96 10.11 -14.91 -6.19
C THR A 96 9.38 -13.58 -6.19
N LYS A 97 8.28 -13.46 -5.44
CA LYS A 97 7.56 -12.18 -5.28
C LYS A 97 8.33 -11.15 -4.45
N MET A 98 9.26 -11.63 -3.61
CA MET A 98 10.07 -10.78 -2.70
C MET A 98 11.39 -10.32 -3.31
N LEU A 99 11.71 -10.71 -4.56
CA LEU A 99 12.91 -10.25 -5.27
C LEU A 99 13.11 -8.71 -5.26
N PRO A 100 12.07 -7.86 -5.27
CA PRO A 100 12.26 -6.42 -5.12
C PRO A 100 13.03 -6.02 -3.84
N PHE A 101 12.94 -6.79 -2.73
CA PHE A 101 13.69 -6.55 -1.50
C PHE A 101 15.20 -6.76 -1.64
N LEU A 102 15.63 -7.43 -2.69
CA LEU A 102 17.04 -7.57 -3.05
C LEU A 102 17.43 -6.61 -4.17
N LEU A 103 16.72 -6.66 -5.30
CA LEU A 103 17.13 -6.01 -6.55
C LEU A 103 17.06 -4.48 -6.48
N LEU A 104 16.13 -3.91 -5.71
CA LEU A 104 16.05 -2.45 -5.58
C LEU A 104 17.03 -1.89 -4.55
N PRO A 105 17.11 -2.42 -3.30
CA PRO A 105 18.01 -1.85 -2.30
C PRO A 105 19.49 -2.13 -2.54
N LEU A 106 19.86 -3.21 -3.22
CA LEU A 106 21.26 -3.61 -3.39
C LEU A 106 22.11 -2.55 -4.11
N PRO A 107 21.70 -1.97 -5.24
CA PRO A 107 22.43 -0.85 -5.84
C PRO A 107 22.59 0.34 -4.89
N PHE A 108 21.54 0.71 -4.16
CA PHE A 108 21.60 1.81 -3.20
C PHE A 108 22.52 1.49 -2.02
N LEU A 109 22.53 0.23 -1.53
CA LEU A 109 23.48 -0.23 -0.52
C LEU A 109 24.94 -0.06 -1.00
N MET A 110 25.20 -0.35 -2.29
CA MET A 110 26.53 -0.24 -2.90
C MET A 110 26.95 1.19 -3.22
N GLY A 111 26.07 2.18 -3.00
CA GLY A 111 26.39 3.59 -3.19
C GLY A 111 25.67 4.28 -4.37
N TYR A 112 24.82 3.55 -5.13
CA TYR A 112 23.93 4.22 -6.07
C TYR A 112 23.09 5.24 -5.34
N SER A 113 22.95 6.44 -5.88
CA SER A 113 22.20 7.51 -5.27
C SER A 113 21.48 8.35 -6.31
N ILE A 114 20.37 8.95 -5.89
CA ILE A 114 19.65 9.95 -6.67
C ILE A 114 19.74 11.30 -5.95
N THR A 115 19.90 12.36 -6.71
CA THR A 115 19.88 13.73 -6.18
C THR A 115 18.45 14.10 -5.75
N LYS A 116 18.34 15.16 -4.95
CA LYS A 116 17.02 15.69 -4.58
C LYS A 116 16.20 16.10 -5.83
N LEU A 117 16.86 16.68 -6.83
CA LEU A 117 16.21 17.06 -8.11
C LEU A 117 15.66 15.83 -8.83
N GLN A 118 16.45 14.77 -8.95
CA GLN A 118 16.06 13.52 -9.60
C GLN A 118 14.91 12.83 -8.85
N ARG A 119 14.97 12.79 -7.49
CA ARG A 119 13.87 12.30 -6.66
C ARG A 119 12.58 13.09 -6.89
N ASP A 120 12.65 14.41 -6.78
CA ASP A 120 11.47 15.27 -6.91
C ASP A 120 10.87 15.16 -8.31
N PHE A 121 11.70 14.99 -9.34
CA PHE A 121 11.26 14.73 -10.71
C PHE A 121 10.57 13.36 -10.83
N LEU A 122 11.16 12.28 -10.30
CA LEU A 122 10.57 10.94 -10.27
C LEU A 122 9.21 10.94 -9.56
N LEU A 123 9.13 11.54 -8.38
CA LEU A 123 7.90 11.64 -7.62
C LEU A 123 6.81 12.40 -8.39
N LYS A 124 7.19 13.44 -9.13
CA LYS A 124 6.27 14.17 -9.99
C LYS A 124 5.77 13.32 -11.16
N CYS A 125 6.65 12.57 -11.83
CA CYS A 125 6.26 11.62 -12.87
C CYS A 125 5.29 10.56 -12.35
N TYR A 126 5.60 9.95 -11.18
CA TYR A 126 4.70 9.03 -10.51
C TYR A 126 3.32 9.65 -10.26
N ALA A 127 3.27 10.84 -9.68
CA ALA A 127 1.99 11.46 -9.33
C ALA A 127 1.13 11.79 -10.55
N TYR A 128 1.74 12.26 -11.65
CA TYR A 128 1.02 12.47 -12.90
C TYR A 128 0.59 11.16 -13.58
N SER A 129 1.39 10.09 -13.46
CA SER A 129 0.98 8.78 -13.93
C SER A 129 -0.24 8.28 -13.16
N MET A 130 -0.27 8.41 -11.82
CA MET A 130 -1.44 8.04 -11.00
C MET A 130 -2.66 8.90 -11.36
N PHE A 131 -2.49 10.18 -11.68
CA PHE A 131 -3.57 11.03 -12.18
C PHE A 131 -4.08 10.52 -13.55
N GLY A 132 -3.19 10.12 -14.45
CA GLY A 132 -3.56 9.50 -15.72
C GLY A 132 -4.37 8.20 -15.53
N PHE A 133 -3.95 7.32 -14.61
CA PHE A 133 -4.71 6.12 -14.25
C PHE A 133 -6.08 6.44 -13.64
N ALA A 134 -6.15 7.48 -12.82
CA ALA A 134 -7.42 7.92 -12.25
C ALA A 134 -8.41 8.34 -13.34
N ILE A 135 -7.96 9.11 -14.34
CA ILE A 135 -8.77 9.46 -15.53
C ILE A 135 -9.17 8.19 -16.30
N PHE A 136 -8.24 7.28 -16.53
CA PHE A 136 -8.50 6.03 -17.24
C PHE A 136 -9.60 5.20 -16.53
N TYR A 137 -9.54 5.05 -15.20
CA TYR A 137 -10.56 4.31 -14.45
C TYR A 137 -11.93 4.98 -14.52
N LEU A 138 -11.98 6.32 -14.44
CA LEU A 138 -13.24 7.05 -14.60
C LEU A 138 -13.84 6.85 -15.99
N LEU A 139 -13.06 7.01 -17.06
CA LEU A 139 -13.52 6.83 -18.44
C LEU A 139 -13.98 5.39 -18.67
N LYS A 140 -13.23 4.40 -18.17
CA LYS A 140 -13.62 3.00 -18.22
C LYS A 140 -14.95 2.74 -17.51
N ALA A 141 -15.15 3.31 -16.31
CA ALA A 141 -16.39 3.16 -15.55
C ALA A 141 -17.57 3.81 -16.26
N ILE A 142 -17.40 5.03 -16.80
CA ILE A 142 -18.40 5.73 -17.59
C ILE A 142 -18.81 4.88 -18.81
N PHE A 143 -17.84 4.35 -19.56
CA PHE A 143 -18.09 3.50 -20.73
C PHE A 143 -18.88 2.23 -20.34
N ARG A 144 -18.46 1.54 -19.26
CA ARG A 144 -19.17 0.35 -18.75
C ARG A 144 -20.57 0.68 -18.28
N PHE A 145 -20.79 1.82 -17.65
CA PHE A 145 -22.10 2.28 -17.20
C PHE A 145 -23.06 2.47 -18.39
N PHE A 146 -22.61 3.11 -19.48
CA PHE A 146 -23.43 3.29 -20.67
C PHE A 146 -23.84 1.97 -21.34
N ILE A 147 -23.04 0.91 -21.20
CA ILE A 147 -23.36 -0.42 -21.74
C ILE A 147 -24.25 -1.21 -20.82
N SER A 148 -23.99 -1.20 -19.51
CA SER A 148 -24.65 -2.11 -18.56
C SER A 148 -25.78 -1.49 -17.76
N GLY A 149 -25.85 -0.15 -17.68
CA GLY A 149 -26.76 0.58 -16.78
C GLY A 149 -26.45 0.38 -15.28
N ASN A 150 -25.41 -0.40 -14.95
CA ASN A 150 -25.09 -0.73 -13.57
C ASN A 150 -24.19 0.33 -12.93
N ILE A 151 -24.67 0.95 -11.85
CA ILE A 151 -23.93 1.99 -11.11
C ILE A 151 -22.73 1.42 -10.33
N ASP A 152 -22.71 0.13 -10.00
CA ASP A 152 -21.65 -0.51 -9.22
C ASP A 152 -20.28 -0.46 -9.91
N VAL A 153 -20.25 -0.26 -11.24
CA VAL A 153 -19.02 -0.10 -12.02
C VAL A 153 -18.16 1.07 -11.57
N PHE A 154 -18.73 2.03 -10.84
CA PHE A 154 -18.01 3.18 -10.28
C PHE A 154 -17.38 2.91 -8.92
N PHE A 155 -17.62 1.75 -8.30
CA PHE A 155 -17.23 1.52 -6.92
C PHE A 155 -16.29 0.32 -6.76
N TYR A 156 -15.38 0.46 -5.79
CA TYR A 156 -14.53 -0.59 -5.23
C TYR A 156 -13.77 -1.39 -6.30
N HIS A 157 -13.88 -2.73 -6.31
CA HIS A 157 -13.17 -3.59 -7.25
C HIS A 157 -13.63 -3.45 -8.69
N GLU A 158 -14.89 -3.09 -8.93
CA GLU A 158 -15.43 -2.90 -10.28
C GLU A 158 -14.82 -1.68 -10.99
N LEU A 159 -14.42 -0.66 -10.22
CA LEU A 159 -13.80 0.55 -10.78
C LEU A 159 -12.41 0.27 -11.35
N VAL A 160 -11.62 -0.57 -10.70
CA VAL A 160 -10.24 -0.88 -11.10
C VAL A 160 -10.18 -2.00 -12.15
N THR A 161 -9.01 -2.31 -12.67
CA THR A 161 -8.80 -3.45 -13.57
C THR A 161 -8.81 -4.76 -12.79
N PHE A 162 -9.23 -5.85 -13.43
CA PHE A 162 -9.49 -7.17 -12.84
C PHE A 162 -8.39 -7.70 -11.88
N GLU A 163 -7.13 -7.43 -12.19
CA GLU A 163 -6.02 -7.94 -11.35
C GLU A 163 -5.62 -7.00 -10.21
N LEU A 164 -6.26 -5.82 -10.10
CA LEU A 164 -5.91 -4.82 -9.10
C LEU A 164 -6.88 -4.84 -7.93
N ASN A 165 -6.32 -4.80 -6.73
CA ASN A 165 -7.10 -4.59 -5.52
C ASN A 165 -7.33 -3.09 -5.32
N ALA A 166 -8.59 -2.68 -5.12
CA ALA A 166 -9.01 -1.29 -4.88
C ALA A 166 -8.26 -0.64 -3.71
N ILE A 167 -7.95 -1.41 -2.65
CA ILE A 167 -7.22 -0.93 -1.47
C ILE A 167 -5.80 -0.49 -1.86
N TYR A 168 -5.10 -1.25 -2.71
CA TYR A 168 -3.75 -0.91 -3.17
C TYR A 168 -3.75 0.36 -4.02
N VAL A 169 -4.71 0.46 -4.96
CA VAL A 169 -4.85 1.66 -5.81
C VAL A 169 -5.17 2.88 -4.97
N SER A 170 -6.00 2.75 -3.92
CA SER A 170 -6.28 3.84 -2.98
C SER A 170 -5.01 4.38 -2.34
N VAL A 171 -4.10 3.49 -1.90
CA VAL A 171 -2.81 3.87 -1.30
C VAL A 171 -1.92 4.60 -2.29
N PHE A 172 -1.86 4.12 -3.55
CA PHE A 172 -1.11 4.78 -4.61
C PHE A 172 -1.63 6.19 -4.88
N PHE A 173 -2.95 6.35 -4.90
CA PHE A 173 -3.59 7.65 -5.12
C PHE A 173 -3.40 8.61 -3.95
N VAL A 174 -3.44 8.13 -2.69
CA VAL A 174 -3.17 8.98 -1.53
C VAL A 174 -1.75 9.54 -1.58
N LEU A 175 -0.74 8.72 -1.86
CA LEU A 175 0.64 9.19 -1.97
C LEU A 175 0.78 10.20 -3.13
N ALA A 176 0.19 9.91 -4.30
CA ALA A 176 0.20 10.79 -5.46
C ALA A 176 -0.50 12.13 -5.18
N PHE A 177 -1.63 12.12 -4.48
CA PHE A 177 -2.34 13.32 -4.06
C PHE A 177 -1.45 14.26 -3.26
N PHE A 178 -0.79 13.75 -2.22
CA PHE A 178 0.09 14.57 -1.38
C PHE A 178 1.34 15.04 -2.11
N ILE A 179 1.83 14.30 -3.09
CA ILE A 179 2.92 14.76 -3.96
C ILE A 179 2.44 15.94 -4.82
N LEU A 180 1.27 15.84 -5.49
CA LEU A 180 0.71 16.93 -6.30
C LEU A 180 0.37 18.16 -5.44
N LEU A 181 -0.18 17.97 -4.26
CA LEU A 181 -0.54 19.05 -3.35
C LEU A 181 0.65 19.90 -2.92
N GLN A 182 1.86 19.31 -2.88
CA GLN A 182 3.11 20.00 -2.55
C GLN A 182 3.77 20.69 -3.74
N GLN A 183 3.32 20.42 -4.98
CA GLN A 183 3.85 21.08 -6.19
C GLN A 183 3.41 22.54 -6.27
N LYS A 184 4.12 23.30 -7.14
CA LYS A 184 3.69 24.66 -7.47
C LYS A 184 2.25 24.64 -8.00
N LYS A 185 1.46 25.66 -7.59
CA LYS A 185 0.07 25.76 -7.98
C LYS A 185 -0.05 25.91 -9.48
N SER A 186 -0.76 24.97 -10.10
CA SER A 186 -1.17 25.01 -11.49
C SER A 186 -2.59 24.45 -11.60
N PHE A 187 -3.28 24.79 -12.69
CA PHE A 187 -4.60 24.22 -12.96
C PHE A 187 -4.56 22.68 -13.00
N ILE A 188 -3.55 22.10 -13.66
CA ILE A 188 -3.37 20.66 -13.80
C ILE A 188 -3.20 19.98 -12.43
N ASN A 189 -2.37 20.55 -11.53
CA ASN A 189 -2.18 19.98 -10.19
C ASN A 189 -3.47 20.05 -9.36
N THR A 190 -4.24 21.13 -9.51
CA THR A 190 -5.51 21.28 -8.82
C THR A 190 -6.53 20.23 -9.31
N VAL A 191 -6.70 20.10 -10.62
CA VAL A 191 -7.57 19.08 -11.24
C VAL A 191 -7.10 17.67 -10.83
N GLY A 192 -5.78 17.42 -10.88
CA GLY A 192 -5.21 16.14 -10.45
C GLY A 192 -5.55 15.79 -9.00
N CYS A 193 -5.43 16.73 -8.08
CA CYS A 193 -5.82 16.53 -6.68
C CYS A 193 -7.32 16.20 -6.54
N PHE A 194 -8.20 16.93 -7.23
CA PHE A 194 -9.64 16.65 -7.17
C PHE A 194 -9.98 15.28 -7.78
N THR A 195 -9.41 14.93 -8.92
CA THR A 195 -9.65 13.63 -9.55
C THR A 195 -9.19 12.49 -8.64
N LEU A 196 -7.96 12.57 -8.09
CA LEU A 196 -7.45 11.56 -7.18
C LEU A 196 -8.30 11.43 -5.91
N LEU A 197 -8.81 12.55 -5.37
CA LEU A 197 -9.70 12.55 -4.21
C LEU A 197 -11.04 11.87 -4.54
N ILE A 198 -11.67 12.20 -5.66
CA ILE A 198 -12.91 11.56 -6.10
C ILE A 198 -12.70 10.05 -6.22
N LEU A 199 -11.62 9.63 -6.92
CA LEU A 199 -11.33 8.20 -7.08
C LEU A 199 -11.05 7.50 -5.75
N LEU A 200 -10.35 8.17 -4.81
CA LEU A 200 -10.12 7.62 -3.47
C LEU A 200 -11.44 7.30 -2.76
N LEU A 201 -12.43 8.19 -2.88
CA LEU A 201 -13.76 8.00 -2.30
C LEU A 201 -14.53 6.88 -3.00
N LEU A 202 -14.52 6.82 -4.33
CA LEU A 202 -15.16 5.77 -5.12
C LEU A 202 -14.54 4.39 -4.87
N LEU A 203 -13.23 4.31 -4.64
CA LEU A 203 -12.52 3.07 -4.27
C LEU A 203 -12.92 2.56 -2.89
N SER A 204 -13.57 3.37 -2.07
CA SER A 204 -14.21 2.96 -0.81
C SER A 204 -13.29 2.22 0.17
N SER A 205 -11.97 2.45 0.12
CA SER A 205 -11.02 1.86 1.07
C SER A 205 -11.07 2.59 2.41
N LYS A 206 -11.74 1.98 3.39
CA LYS A 206 -11.99 2.56 4.71
C LYS A 206 -10.70 3.08 5.38
N ASN A 207 -9.67 2.23 5.43
CA ASN A 207 -8.37 2.61 6.00
C ASN A 207 -7.73 3.77 5.24
N ALA A 208 -7.66 3.70 3.90
CA ALA A 208 -7.04 4.73 3.09
C ALA A 208 -7.74 6.09 3.24
N VAL A 209 -9.07 6.12 3.32
CA VAL A 209 -9.86 7.36 3.51
C VAL A 209 -9.61 7.96 4.90
N VAL A 210 -9.63 7.16 5.97
CA VAL A 210 -9.34 7.63 7.33
C VAL A 210 -7.92 8.18 7.44
N VAL A 211 -6.94 7.44 6.94
CA VAL A 211 -5.53 7.87 6.97
C VAL A 211 -5.32 9.11 6.11
N PHE A 212 -5.96 9.20 4.94
CA PHE A 212 -5.96 10.40 4.12
C PHE A 212 -6.48 11.62 4.89
N GLY A 213 -7.62 11.48 5.58
CA GLY A 213 -8.20 12.54 6.40
C GLY A 213 -7.25 13.03 7.48
N LEU A 214 -6.65 12.10 8.23
CA LEU A 214 -5.66 12.44 9.27
C LEU A 214 -4.42 13.13 8.69
N LEU A 215 -3.85 12.60 7.61
CA LEU A 215 -2.71 13.19 6.93
C LEU A 215 -3.02 14.57 6.35
N PHE A 216 -4.25 14.76 5.85
CA PHE A 216 -4.71 16.04 5.33
C PHE A 216 -4.85 17.08 6.44
N LEU A 217 -5.37 16.69 7.61
CA LEU A 217 -5.40 17.56 8.80
C LEU A 217 -3.99 17.97 9.25
N VAL A 218 -3.06 17.01 9.31
CA VAL A 218 -1.64 17.30 9.61
C VAL A 218 -1.04 18.26 8.58
N TYR A 219 -1.34 18.07 7.29
CA TYR A 219 -0.87 18.97 6.23
C TYR A 219 -1.43 20.38 6.41
N MET A 220 -2.74 20.50 6.69
CA MET A 220 -3.41 21.80 6.94
C MET A 220 -2.80 22.52 8.13
N PHE A 221 -2.61 21.81 9.24
CA PHE A 221 -2.00 22.38 10.45
C PHE A 221 -0.56 22.85 10.20
N ARG A 222 0.24 22.04 9.55
CA ARG A 222 1.65 22.35 9.22
C ARG A 222 1.79 23.56 8.28
N ASN A 223 0.81 23.78 7.40
CA ASN A 223 0.84 24.85 6.40
C ASN A 223 -0.20 25.95 6.67
N ARG A 224 -0.70 26.08 7.91
CA ARG A 224 -1.77 27.02 8.28
C ARG A 224 -1.53 28.45 7.75
N ASP A 225 -0.32 28.96 7.89
CA ASP A 225 0.00 30.34 7.51
C ASP A 225 -0.11 30.55 5.98
N ARG A 226 0.25 29.54 5.19
CA ARG A 226 0.09 29.56 3.72
C ARG A 226 -1.36 29.38 3.28
N ILE A 227 -2.17 28.66 4.05
CA ILE A 227 -3.56 28.34 3.75
C ILE A 227 -4.47 29.51 4.05
N VAL A 228 -4.24 30.21 5.17
CA VAL A 228 -4.99 31.42 5.56
C VAL A 228 -4.89 32.49 4.48
N LEU A 229 -3.73 32.62 3.81
CA LEU A 229 -3.49 33.60 2.76
C LEU A 229 -4.02 33.16 1.38
N ASN A 230 -4.54 31.94 1.22
CA ASN A 230 -4.87 31.39 -0.09
C ASN A 230 -6.27 30.78 -0.18
N SER A 231 -7.19 31.51 -0.83
CA SER A 231 -8.58 31.10 -1.00
C SER A 231 -8.74 29.72 -1.70
N LYS A 232 -7.92 29.41 -2.71
CA LYS A 232 -8.01 28.13 -3.45
C LYS A 232 -7.66 26.93 -2.55
N MET A 233 -6.70 27.03 -1.66
CA MET A 233 -6.38 25.95 -0.71
C MET A 233 -7.49 25.78 0.35
N ARG A 234 -8.16 26.85 0.75
CA ARG A 234 -9.35 26.78 1.60
C ARG A 234 -10.46 25.99 0.90
N TRP A 235 -10.72 26.29 -0.38
CA TRP A 235 -11.73 25.56 -1.15
C TRP A 235 -11.40 24.09 -1.33
N ILE A 236 -10.15 23.73 -1.64
CA ILE A 236 -9.71 22.30 -1.66
C ILE A 236 -9.97 21.65 -0.31
N GLY A 237 -9.64 22.34 0.80
CA GLY A 237 -9.90 21.84 2.15
C GLY A 237 -11.38 21.62 2.43
N ILE A 238 -12.21 22.62 2.13
CA ILE A 238 -13.66 22.57 2.35
C ILE A 238 -14.29 21.46 1.50
N VAL A 239 -13.97 21.41 0.19
CA VAL A 239 -14.48 20.37 -0.71
C VAL A 239 -14.02 18.99 -0.27
N SER A 240 -12.76 18.84 0.15
CA SER A 240 -12.28 17.56 0.67
C SER A 240 -13.05 17.11 1.91
N ILE A 241 -13.31 18.04 2.85
CA ILE A 241 -14.10 17.76 4.06
C ILE A 241 -15.55 17.39 3.68
N VAL A 242 -16.18 18.16 2.80
CA VAL A 242 -17.56 17.92 2.35
C VAL A 242 -17.67 16.56 1.63
N LEU A 243 -16.71 16.23 0.76
CA LEU A 243 -16.69 14.94 0.08
C LEU A 243 -16.43 13.77 1.03
N ILE A 244 -15.54 13.94 2.02
CA ILE A 244 -15.31 12.93 3.07
C ILE A 244 -16.59 12.74 3.90
N LEU A 245 -17.28 13.81 4.27
CA LEU A 245 -18.55 13.74 4.99
C LEU A 245 -19.65 13.09 4.14
N ALA A 246 -19.77 13.46 2.87
CA ALA A 246 -20.74 12.85 1.97
C ALA A 246 -20.46 11.35 1.74
N ALA A 247 -19.20 10.99 1.55
CA ALA A 247 -18.77 9.59 1.50
C ALA A 247 -19.07 8.88 2.82
N SER A 248 -18.87 9.53 3.97
CA SER A 248 -19.16 8.91 5.27
C SER A 248 -20.65 8.56 5.41
N ILE A 249 -21.56 9.34 4.83
CA ILE A 249 -23.01 9.04 4.82
C ILE A 249 -23.32 7.77 4.00
N HIS A 250 -22.70 7.63 2.83
CA HIS A 250 -22.83 6.41 2.02
C HIS A 250 -22.20 5.20 2.74
N PHE A 251 -21.05 5.40 3.38
CA PHE A 251 -20.41 4.40 4.24
C PHE A 251 -21.25 4.07 5.48
N THR A 252 -21.95 5.05 6.08
CA THR A 252 -22.72 4.85 7.31
C THR A 252 -23.88 3.87 7.05
N LYS A 253 -24.49 3.85 5.89
CA LYS A 253 -25.55 2.91 5.55
C LYS A 253 -25.05 1.45 5.54
N ARG A 254 -23.89 1.21 4.92
CA ARG A 254 -23.20 -0.09 4.90
C ARG A 254 -22.59 -0.45 6.27
N TYR A 255 -22.19 0.56 7.08
CA TYR A 255 -21.69 0.39 8.43
C TYR A 255 -22.79 0.26 9.46
N SER A 256 -23.95 0.91 9.28
CA SER A 256 -25.04 0.77 10.24
C SER A 256 -25.49 -0.68 10.32
N ASP A 257 -25.49 -1.39 9.20
CA ASP A 257 -25.85 -2.81 9.17
C ASP A 257 -24.79 -3.65 9.91
N GLU A 258 -23.49 -3.41 9.67
CA GLU A 258 -22.40 -4.08 10.43
C GLU A 258 -22.44 -3.70 11.92
N ILE A 259 -22.64 -2.42 12.29
CA ILE A 259 -22.66 -1.95 13.67
C ILE A 259 -23.95 -2.34 14.38
N THR A 260 -25.10 -2.30 13.68
CA THR A 260 -26.38 -2.68 14.26
C THR A 260 -26.42 -4.17 14.61
N VAL A 261 -25.87 -5.03 13.75
CA VAL A 261 -25.67 -6.44 14.05
C VAL A 261 -24.77 -6.62 15.27
N GLN A 262 -23.65 -5.91 15.35
CA GLN A 262 -22.75 -5.99 16.50
C GLN A 262 -23.41 -5.49 17.80
N ARG A 263 -24.13 -4.37 17.73
CA ARG A 263 -24.80 -3.75 18.89
C ARG A 263 -25.97 -4.59 19.38
N SER A 264 -26.83 -5.09 18.49
CA SER A 264 -27.98 -5.91 18.87
C SER A 264 -27.58 -7.21 19.56
N LYS A 265 -26.45 -7.79 19.18
CA LYS A 265 -25.89 -9.01 19.84
C LYS A 265 -25.16 -8.70 21.13
N PHE A 266 -24.59 -7.51 21.30
CA PHE A 266 -24.03 -7.07 22.57
C PHE A 266 -25.11 -6.85 23.62
N GLU A 267 -26.28 -6.33 23.22
CA GLU A 267 -27.45 -6.10 24.08
C GLU A 267 -28.27 -7.39 24.30
N ASN A 268 -28.24 -8.34 23.36
CA ASN A 268 -29.00 -9.59 23.42
C ASN A 268 -28.26 -10.75 22.70
N PRO A 269 -27.36 -11.49 23.40
CA PRO A 269 -26.53 -12.53 22.78
C PRO A 269 -27.30 -13.67 22.11
N GLN A 270 -28.59 -13.85 22.48
CA GLN A 270 -29.46 -14.94 21.99
C GLN A 270 -30.29 -14.54 20.75
N LYS A 271 -30.18 -13.29 20.27
CA LYS A 271 -30.94 -12.86 19.10
C LYS A 271 -30.22 -13.28 17.82
N ASP A 272 -30.65 -14.39 17.24
CA ASP A 272 -30.22 -14.84 15.93
C ASP A 272 -30.57 -13.78 14.86
N SER A 273 -29.59 -13.10 14.34
CA SER A 273 -29.74 -12.17 13.21
C SER A 273 -29.57 -12.95 11.91
N VAL A 274 -30.59 -13.72 11.55
CA VAL A 274 -30.65 -14.37 10.25
C VAL A 274 -31.16 -13.35 9.23
N ASN A 275 -30.40 -13.14 8.16
CA ASN A 275 -30.78 -12.29 7.05
C ASN A 275 -31.96 -12.95 6.26
N PRO A 276 -32.71 -12.18 5.44
CA PRO A 276 -33.79 -12.74 4.62
C PRO A 276 -33.35 -13.85 3.67
N ASP A 277 -32.08 -13.91 3.31
CA ASP A 277 -31.44 -14.93 2.46
C ASP A 277 -30.97 -16.18 3.24
N GLY A 278 -31.28 -16.27 4.52
CA GLY A 278 -30.88 -17.37 5.40
C GLY A 278 -29.43 -17.32 5.91
N THR A 279 -28.68 -16.26 5.59
CA THR A 279 -27.31 -16.08 6.10
C THR A 279 -27.34 -15.51 7.51
N HIS A 280 -26.38 -15.95 8.34
CA HIS A 280 -26.19 -15.45 9.70
C HIS A 280 -24.92 -14.58 9.75
N ASN A 281 -25.07 -13.32 10.16
CA ASN A 281 -23.93 -12.41 10.31
C ASN A 281 -23.16 -12.69 11.62
N VAL A 282 -21.93 -13.14 11.50
CA VAL A 282 -21.06 -13.45 12.64
C VAL A 282 -20.64 -12.17 13.37
N SER A 283 -20.94 -12.08 14.67
CA SER A 283 -20.51 -10.99 15.54
C SER A 283 -19.01 -11.09 15.90
N LEU A 284 -18.45 -10.04 16.50
CA LEU A 284 -17.07 -10.06 17.01
C LEU A 284 -16.91 -11.09 18.15
N TYR A 285 -17.92 -11.21 19.00
CA TYR A 285 -17.93 -12.17 20.09
C TYR A 285 -17.92 -13.61 19.55
N GLU A 286 -18.79 -13.94 18.62
CA GLU A 286 -18.85 -15.25 17.97
C GLU A 286 -17.55 -15.57 17.21
N ALA A 287 -17.03 -14.62 16.44
CA ALA A 287 -15.76 -14.77 15.73
C ALA A 287 -14.60 -15.13 16.66
N TRP A 288 -14.63 -14.60 17.90
CA TRP A 288 -13.58 -14.86 18.90
C TRP A 288 -13.82 -16.13 19.72
N ASN A 289 -15.08 -16.49 20.04
CA ASN A 289 -15.39 -17.52 21.04
C ASN A 289 -15.97 -18.81 20.46
N ASN A 290 -16.70 -18.78 19.33
CA ASN A 290 -17.34 -19.98 18.81
C ASN A 290 -16.31 -20.98 18.29
N GLU A 291 -16.44 -22.24 18.71
CA GLU A 291 -15.57 -23.33 18.26
C GLU A 291 -15.93 -23.83 16.86
N LYS A 292 -17.21 -23.73 16.49
CA LYS A 292 -17.73 -24.17 15.18
C LYS A 292 -18.63 -23.13 14.58
N PHE A 293 -18.66 -23.13 13.25
CA PHE A 293 -19.49 -22.32 12.41
C PHE A 293 -20.25 -23.19 11.42
N THR A 294 -21.15 -22.57 10.67
CA THR A 294 -21.89 -23.21 9.57
C THR A 294 -21.51 -22.58 8.25
N GLN A 295 -21.86 -23.23 7.14
CA GLN A 295 -21.61 -22.66 5.81
C GLN A 295 -22.46 -21.39 5.53
N ASN A 296 -23.51 -21.16 6.30
CA ASN A 296 -24.35 -19.97 6.19
C ASN A 296 -23.85 -18.80 7.05
N ASP A 297 -22.78 -18.99 7.81
CA ASP A 297 -22.18 -17.95 8.64
C ASP A 297 -21.35 -16.99 7.79
N TYR A 298 -21.84 -15.75 7.68
CA TYR A 298 -21.19 -14.68 6.94
C TYR A 298 -20.33 -13.82 7.87
N PHE A 299 -19.03 -13.79 7.61
CA PHE A 299 -18.10 -12.91 8.31
C PHE A 299 -18.01 -11.56 7.63
N THR A 300 -18.40 -10.50 8.33
CA THR A 300 -18.14 -9.13 7.90
C THR A 300 -16.63 -8.86 7.84
N GLY A 301 -16.22 -7.81 7.15
CA GLY A 301 -14.79 -7.48 7.04
C GLY A 301 -14.09 -7.28 8.39
N ILE A 302 -14.81 -6.90 9.46
CA ILE A 302 -14.26 -6.72 10.80
C ILE A 302 -14.26 -8.06 11.57
N SER A 303 -15.38 -8.79 11.57
CA SER A 303 -15.46 -10.08 12.27
C SER A 303 -14.49 -11.12 11.69
N LEU A 304 -14.27 -11.10 10.36
CA LEU A 304 -13.26 -11.93 9.72
C LEU A 304 -11.85 -11.63 10.26
N ARG A 305 -11.50 -10.35 10.40
CA ARG A 305 -10.18 -9.97 10.95
C ARG A 305 -10.01 -10.40 12.40
N VAL A 306 -11.06 -10.29 13.22
CA VAL A 306 -11.04 -10.79 14.60
C VAL A 306 -10.86 -12.29 14.63
N TYR A 307 -11.57 -13.04 13.78
CA TYR A 307 -11.38 -14.48 13.63
C TYR A 307 -9.95 -14.84 13.22
N LEU A 308 -9.38 -14.14 12.24
CA LEU A 308 -8.01 -14.39 11.79
C LEU A 308 -6.95 -14.07 12.87
N VAL A 309 -7.19 -13.06 13.71
CA VAL A 309 -6.33 -12.79 14.90
C VAL A 309 -6.43 -13.95 15.91
N ARG A 310 -7.63 -14.50 16.12
CA ARG A 310 -7.82 -15.69 16.97
C ARG A 310 -7.07 -16.90 16.40
N VAL A 311 -7.21 -17.17 15.11
CA VAL A 311 -6.50 -18.27 14.44
C VAL A 311 -4.99 -18.12 14.60
N PHE A 312 -4.46 -16.91 14.46
CA PHE A 312 -3.05 -16.64 14.74
C PHE A 312 -2.66 -16.94 16.19
N LYS A 313 -3.48 -16.55 17.17
CA LYS A 313 -3.26 -16.86 18.59
C LYS A 313 -3.24 -18.37 18.82
N GLU A 314 -4.21 -19.11 18.28
CA GLU A 314 -4.28 -20.57 18.34
C GLU A 314 -3.01 -21.20 17.73
N MET A 315 -2.60 -20.73 16.53
CA MET A 315 -1.39 -21.20 15.85
C MET A 315 -0.12 -21.00 16.69
N VAL A 316 0.02 -19.85 17.36
CA VAL A 316 1.18 -19.58 18.23
C VAL A 316 1.16 -20.43 19.48
N GLN A 317 -0.04 -20.73 20.05
CA GLN A 317 -0.18 -21.58 21.24
C GLN A 317 0.08 -23.06 20.95
N GLU A 318 -0.33 -23.55 19.79
CA GLU A 318 -0.12 -24.94 19.39
C GLU A 318 1.32 -25.25 18.98
N ARG A 319 2.13 -24.22 18.69
CA ARG A 319 3.48 -24.35 18.13
C ARG A 319 4.52 -23.71 19.02
N ASP A 320 5.43 -24.52 19.54
CA ASP A 320 6.59 -24.03 20.32
C ASP A 320 7.60 -23.23 19.48
N ARG A 321 7.35 -23.04 18.18
CA ARG A 321 8.29 -22.41 17.23
C ARG A 321 7.90 -20.98 16.84
N TRP A 322 7.34 -20.20 17.75
CA TRP A 322 6.99 -18.79 17.53
C TRP A 322 8.19 -17.92 17.06
N TYR A 323 9.41 -18.36 17.33
CA TYR A 323 10.63 -17.64 16.95
C TYR A 323 11.03 -17.82 15.47
N LEU A 324 10.64 -18.92 14.80
CA LEU A 324 10.93 -19.20 13.38
C LEU A 324 9.72 -18.98 12.46
N GLY A 325 8.50 -19.20 12.95
CA GLY A 325 7.29 -19.25 12.13
C GLY A 325 7.18 -20.52 11.29
N THR A 326 6.25 -20.51 10.32
CA THR A 326 5.93 -21.65 9.45
C THR A 326 6.77 -21.75 8.19
N GLY A 327 7.58 -20.76 7.90
CA GLY A 327 8.18 -20.51 6.59
C GLY A 327 7.37 -19.48 5.78
N TYR A 328 8.07 -18.72 4.94
CA TYR A 328 7.41 -17.65 4.17
C TYR A 328 6.35 -18.21 3.22
N TYR A 329 5.14 -17.63 3.21
CA TYR A 329 4.01 -18.04 2.40
C TYR A 329 3.41 -19.43 2.76
N ALA A 330 3.79 -20.03 3.90
CA ALA A 330 3.35 -21.37 4.30
C ALA A 330 2.20 -21.39 5.32
N THR A 331 1.65 -20.21 5.68
CA THR A 331 0.51 -20.10 6.62
C THR A 331 -0.83 -20.56 6.04
N ASP A 332 -0.95 -20.60 4.71
CA ASP A 332 -2.21 -20.96 4.03
C ASP A 332 -2.72 -22.34 4.46
N ASN A 333 -1.82 -23.32 4.64
CA ASN A 333 -2.19 -24.66 5.05
C ASN A 333 -2.83 -24.72 6.46
N TYR A 334 -2.37 -23.84 7.36
CA TYR A 334 -2.95 -23.72 8.69
C TYR A 334 -4.32 -23.05 8.65
N LEU A 335 -4.46 -21.99 7.87
CA LEU A 335 -5.74 -21.30 7.68
C LEU A 335 -6.79 -22.22 7.03
N GLU A 336 -6.41 -22.97 6.00
CA GLU A 336 -7.27 -23.95 5.34
C GLU A 336 -7.79 -25.01 6.33
N LYS A 337 -6.89 -25.62 7.09
CA LYS A 337 -7.27 -26.57 8.16
C LYS A 337 -8.20 -25.94 9.21
N SER A 338 -7.94 -24.69 9.61
CA SER A 338 -8.79 -24.00 10.58
C SER A 338 -10.20 -23.76 10.04
N VAL A 339 -10.35 -23.40 8.76
CA VAL A 339 -11.66 -23.22 8.09
C VAL A 339 -12.42 -24.55 8.04
N GLU A 340 -11.75 -25.65 7.65
CA GLU A 340 -12.35 -26.99 7.57
C GLU A 340 -12.78 -27.50 8.96
N GLN A 341 -11.89 -27.46 9.92
CA GLN A 341 -12.15 -27.96 11.29
C GLN A 341 -13.28 -27.22 11.99
N LYS A 342 -13.42 -25.91 11.70
CA LYS A 342 -14.47 -25.07 12.28
C LYS A 342 -15.77 -25.05 11.46
N GLY A 343 -15.84 -25.80 10.33
CA GLY A 343 -17.05 -25.97 9.51
C GLY A 343 -17.48 -24.72 8.74
N MET A 344 -16.54 -23.80 8.47
CA MET A 344 -16.83 -22.55 7.75
C MET A 344 -17.05 -22.80 6.26
N TYR A 345 -17.62 -21.79 5.58
CA TYR A 345 -17.74 -21.80 4.13
C TYR A 345 -16.36 -21.94 3.45
N PRO A 346 -16.17 -22.88 2.53
CA PRO A 346 -14.84 -23.24 1.98
C PRO A 346 -14.07 -22.08 1.32
N GLU A 347 -14.76 -21.05 0.80
CA GLU A 347 -14.04 -19.92 0.18
C GLU A 347 -13.23 -19.08 1.18
N TYR A 348 -13.48 -19.21 2.48
CA TYR A 348 -12.67 -18.57 3.52
C TYR A 348 -11.24 -19.15 3.61
N ASN A 349 -10.96 -20.32 3.05
CA ASN A 349 -9.62 -20.93 3.00
C ASN A 349 -8.61 -20.15 2.12
N ARG A 350 -9.10 -19.25 1.24
CA ARG A 350 -8.27 -18.45 0.34
C ARG A 350 -7.76 -17.15 0.96
N PHE A 351 -8.18 -16.84 2.18
CA PHE A 351 -7.75 -15.63 2.87
C PHE A 351 -6.39 -15.81 3.54
N ASN A 352 -5.65 -14.71 3.64
CA ASN A 352 -4.49 -14.55 4.50
C ASN A 352 -4.92 -13.84 5.80
N PHE A 353 -3.99 -13.51 6.69
CA PHE A 353 -4.35 -12.85 7.95
C PHE A 353 -4.89 -11.43 7.83
N HIS A 354 -4.92 -10.83 6.64
CA HIS A 354 -5.32 -9.43 6.43
C HIS A 354 -4.67 -8.44 7.40
N ASN A 355 -3.47 -8.76 7.85
CA ASN A 355 -2.65 -7.96 8.75
C ASN A 355 -1.19 -8.33 8.52
N GLN A 356 -0.38 -7.40 7.99
CA GLN A 356 1.01 -7.67 7.63
C GLN A 356 1.88 -7.99 8.84
N TYR A 357 1.58 -7.41 10.00
CA TYR A 357 2.33 -7.68 11.24
C TYR A 357 2.14 -9.12 11.69
N ILE A 358 0.89 -9.57 11.73
CA ILE A 358 0.53 -10.96 12.05
C ILE A 358 1.11 -11.90 10.99
N GLN A 359 0.93 -11.58 9.72
CA GLN A 359 1.38 -12.41 8.61
C GLN A 359 2.89 -12.68 8.67
N ILE A 360 3.70 -11.64 8.85
CA ILE A 360 5.15 -11.80 8.89
C ILE A 360 5.61 -12.51 10.16
N PHE A 361 4.91 -12.29 11.29
CA PHE A 361 5.23 -13.02 12.51
C PHE A 361 4.89 -14.52 12.37
N ALA A 362 3.73 -14.85 11.82
CA ALA A 362 3.30 -16.22 11.59
C ALA A 362 4.25 -16.99 10.65
N GLU A 363 4.74 -16.32 9.61
CA GLU A 363 5.60 -16.92 8.58
C GLU A 363 7.09 -16.96 8.97
N LEU A 364 7.62 -15.89 9.57
CA LEU A 364 9.06 -15.69 9.78
C LEU A 364 9.45 -15.52 11.26
N GLY A 365 8.50 -15.68 12.16
CA GLY A 365 8.71 -15.56 13.59
C GLY A 365 9.08 -14.15 14.04
N ILE A 366 9.62 -14.07 15.27
CA ILE A 366 9.95 -12.80 15.92
C ILE A 366 11.01 -12.01 15.16
N LEU A 367 11.97 -12.66 14.52
CA LEU A 367 13.03 -11.96 13.78
C LEU A 367 12.47 -11.28 12.53
N GLY A 368 11.61 -11.97 11.74
CA GLY A 368 10.92 -11.36 10.60
C GLY A 368 10.07 -10.17 11.00
N PHE A 369 9.32 -10.31 12.10
CA PHE A 369 8.54 -9.22 12.68
C PHE A 369 9.41 -8.03 13.10
N ALA A 370 10.51 -8.27 13.82
CA ALA A 370 11.42 -7.22 14.26
C ALA A 370 12.04 -6.47 13.07
N LEU A 371 12.40 -7.17 11.99
CA LEU A 371 12.92 -6.56 10.76
C LEU A 371 11.84 -5.69 10.07
N LEU A 372 10.57 -6.13 10.02
CA LEU A 372 9.47 -5.33 9.51
C LEU A 372 9.28 -4.05 10.33
N ILE A 373 9.24 -4.16 11.66
CA ILE A 373 9.11 -3.01 12.56
C ILE A 373 10.28 -2.05 12.36
N LEU A 374 11.50 -2.56 12.22
CA LEU A 374 12.70 -1.75 11.99
C LEU A 374 12.61 -0.99 10.64
N LEU A 375 12.10 -1.62 9.57
CA LEU A 375 11.86 -0.96 8.28
C LEU A 375 10.91 0.23 8.43
N LEU A 376 9.76 0.02 9.07
CA LEU A 376 8.75 1.06 9.27
C LEU A 376 9.26 2.18 10.20
N PHE A 377 9.89 1.81 11.30
CA PHE A 377 10.45 2.78 12.24
C PHE A 377 11.53 3.65 11.60
N ARG A 378 12.42 3.07 10.78
CA ARG A 378 13.47 3.83 10.10
C ARG A 378 12.91 4.84 9.11
N THR A 379 11.88 4.48 8.32
CA THR A 379 11.25 5.43 7.39
C THR A 379 10.59 6.58 8.16
N LEU A 380 9.86 6.27 9.22
CA LEU A 380 9.22 7.29 10.06
C LEU A 380 10.25 8.20 10.73
N TYR A 381 11.30 7.63 11.32
CA TYR A 381 12.37 8.39 11.96
C TYR A 381 13.04 9.36 10.97
N ILE A 382 13.35 8.89 9.76
CA ILE A 382 13.95 9.74 8.73
C ILE A 382 13.00 10.87 8.33
N SER A 383 11.73 10.58 8.15
CA SER A 383 10.72 11.57 7.78
C SER A 383 10.63 12.71 8.80
N LEU A 384 10.67 12.36 10.08
CA LEU A 384 10.64 13.33 11.18
C LEU A 384 11.95 14.14 11.26
N LYS A 385 13.10 13.46 11.14
CA LYS A 385 14.43 14.10 11.18
C LYS A 385 14.67 15.04 9.99
N THR A 386 14.25 14.67 8.80
CA THR A 386 14.42 15.48 7.58
C THR A 386 13.30 16.49 7.39
N LYS A 387 12.19 16.35 8.13
CA LYS A 387 10.94 17.10 7.97
C LYS A 387 10.35 16.94 6.55
N ASP A 388 10.63 15.83 5.88
CA ASP A 388 10.10 15.51 4.55
C ASP A 388 8.68 14.97 4.66
N PHE A 389 7.71 15.78 4.23
CA PHE A 389 6.31 15.42 4.37
C PHE A 389 5.90 14.25 3.47
N THR A 390 6.49 14.09 2.28
CA THR A 390 6.18 12.96 1.40
C THR A 390 6.62 11.63 2.03
N THR A 391 7.81 11.60 2.63
CA THR A 391 8.29 10.43 3.38
C THR A 391 7.42 10.16 4.62
N PHE A 392 6.93 11.21 5.29
CA PHE A 392 6.00 11.09 6.41
C PHE A 392 4.67 10.45 5.96
N VAL A 393 4.08 10.96 4.86
CA VAL A 393 2.86 10.38 4.27
C VAL A 393 3.06 8.90 3.97
N PHE A 394 4.14 8.53 3.28
CA PHE A 394 4.45 7.14 2.97
C PHE A 394 4.55 6.28 4.24
N SER A 395 5.27 6.76 5.26
CA SER A 395 5.46 6.02 6.52
C SER A 395 4.14 5.74 7.24
N ILE A 396 3.28 6.76 7.39
CA ILE A 396 1.99 6.61 8.06
C ILE A 396 1.03 5.73 7.26
N LEU A 397 1.03 5.88 5.92
CA LEU A 397 0.24 5.00 5.04
C LEU A 397 0.62 3.53 5.23
N MET A 398 1.92 3.21 5.23
CA MET A 398 2.39 1.82 5.37
C MET A 398 2.10 1.27 6.76
N ILE A 399 2.37 2.04 7.82
CA ILE A 399 2.09 1.62 9.20
C ILE A 399 0.60 1.30 9.38
N SER A 400 -0.29 2.16 8.88
CA SER A 400 -1.73 1.95 9.01
C SER A 400 -2.27 0.84 8.11
N LEU A 401 -1.81 0.78 6.86
CA LEU A 401 -2.24 -0.23 5.90
C LEU A 401 -1.91 -1.65 6.38
N PHE A 402 -0.73 -1.83 6.96
CA PHE A 402 -0.27 -3.12 7.48
C PHE A 402 -1.10 -3.67 8.63
N LEU A 403 -1.89 -2.83 9.31
CA LEU A 403 -2.88 -3.28 10.30
C LEU A 403 -4.10 -3.97 9.68
N THR A 404 -4.39 -3.70 8.41
CA THR A 404 -5.64 -4.13 7.76
C THR A 404 -5.44 -4.97 6.51
N GLU A 405 -4.19 -5.09 6.02
CA GLU A 405 -3.86 -5.84 4.80
C GLU A 405 -2.50 -6.53 4.90
N SER A 406 -2.41 -7.76 4.41
CA SER A 406 -1.15 -8.49 4.20
C SER A 406 -0.51 -8.02 2.88
N PHE A 407 0.00 -6.79 2.89
CA PHE A 407 0.40 -6.05 1.69
C PHE A 407 1.53 -6.73 0.90
N PHE A 408 2.41 -7.46 1.58
CA PHE A 408 3.52 -8.18 0.96
C PHE A 408 3.12 -9.53 0.33
N HIS A 409 1.90 -9.99 0.54
CA HIS A 409 1.36 -11.15 -0.17
C HIS A 409 1.16 -10.91 -1.67
N ARG A 410 1.15 -9.65 -2.10
CA ARG A 410 1.04 -9.26 -3.50
C ARG A 410 2.31 -8.56 -3.98
N GLN A 411 2.88 -9.01 -5.09
CA GLN A 411 4.11 -8.44 -5.66
C GLN A 411 4.03 -6.93 -5.89
N ARG A 412 2.86 -6.39 -6.26
CA ARG A 412 2.65 -4.93 -6.40
C ARG A 412 2.83 -4.18 -5.09
N GLY A 413 2.40 -4.76 -3.98
CA GLY A 413 2.60 -4.19 -2.65
C GLY A 413 4.08 -4.18 -2.26
N VAL A 414 4.76 -5.29 -2.49
CA VAL A 414 6.21 -5.40 -2.28
C VAL A 414 6.96 -4.35 -3.10
N LEU A 415 6.67 -4.28 -4.40
CA LEU A 415 7.30 -3.35 -5.32
C LEU A 415 7.09 -1.89 -4.90
N PHE A 416 5.84 -1.51 -4.60
CA PHE A 416 5.50 -0.18 -4.12
C PHE A 416 6.28 0.18 -2.85
N PHE A 417 6.23 -0.70 -1.85
CA PHE A 417 6.90 -0.45 -0.58
C PHE A 417 8.41 -0.25 -0.77
N VAL A 418 9.07 -1.20 -1.43
CA VAL A 418 10.53 -1.21 -1.55
C VAL A 418 11.03 -0.09 -2.44
N LEU A 419 10.32 0.21 -3.54
CA LEU A 419 10.66 1.33 -4.41
C LEU A 419 10.65 2.65 -3.64
N PHE A 420 9.55 2.96 -2.95
CA PHE A 420 9.44 4.21 -2.19
C PHE A 420 10.34 4.23 -0.96
N TYR A 421 10.59 3.08 -0.31
CA TYR A 421 11.60 2.96 0.72
C TYR A 421 12.99 3.40 0.22
N CYS A 422 13.37 3.02 -1.01
CA CYS A 422 14.64 3.40 -1.61
C CYS A 422 14.66 4.85 -2.09
N VAL A 423 13.64 5.26 -2.84
CA VAL A 423 13.61 6.58 -3.51
C VAL A 423 13.42 7.74 -2.53
N LEU A 424 12.70 7.54 -1.44
CA LEU A 424 12.45 8.58 -0.45
C LEU A 424 13.65 8.84 0.46
N TYR A 425 14.62 7.93 0.49
CA TYR A 425 15.88 8.17 1.19
C TYR A 425 16.83 8.98 0.32
N VAL A 426 16.95 10.26 0.59
CA VAL A 426 17.96 11.14 -0.03
C VAL A 426 18.97 11.55 1.02
N LYS A 427 20.22 11.24 0.76
CA LYS A 427 21.33 11.69 1.60
C LYS A 427 21.41 13.22 1.59
N LYS A 428 21.54 13.85 2.75
CA LYS A 428 21.88 15.28 2.81
C LYS A 428 23.23 15.48 2.13
N GLU A 429 23.27 16.28 1.07
CA GLU A 429 24.53 16.79 0.54
C GLU A 429 25.24 17.52 1.70
N VAL A 430 26.39 17.02 2.07
CA VAL A 430 27.32 17.77 2.94
C VAL A 430 27.78 18.94 2.08
N ARG A 431 27.26 20.14 2.32
CA ARG A 431 27.81 21.34 1.69
C ARG A 431 29.31 21.35 2.01
N PRO A 432 30.20 21.44 1.03
CA PRO A 432 31.60 21.66 1.34
C PRO A 432 31.67 22.95 2.18
N GLN A 433 32.23 22.83 3.36
CA GLN A 433 32.61 24.02 4.12
C GLN A 433 33.53 24.85 3.23
N LYS A 434 33.07 26.05 2.87
CA LYS A 434 33.89 27.06 2.18
C LYS A 434 34.94 27.56 3.10
#